data_565550c95e800606cd7bb72db27a7d35
#
_entry.id   565550c95e800606cd7bb72db27a7d35
#
_cell.length_a   1.000
_cell.length_b   1.000
_cell.length_c   1.000
_cell.angle_alpha   90.00
_cell.angle_beta   90.00
_cell.angle_gamma   90.00
#
_symmetry.space_group_name_H-M   'P 1'
#
loop_
_entity.id
_entity.type
_entity.pdbx_description
1 polymer ?
#
loop_
_entity_poly.entity_id
_entity_poly.type
_entity_poly.pdbx_seq_one_letter_code
_entity_poly.pdbx_strand_id
1 'polypeptide(L)'
;NESLTYLEQQKRRSSVSFEDVSESLENKMQSEKGFDENKAIWKLQLAVQQLPEKQRIVFNLRYFDEMPYEEMGIMLDTSVGALKASYHHAVKKIEEYILNH
;
A
#
# COMPACT_ATOMS: atom_id res chain seq x y z
N ASN A 1 6.81 13.43 21.88
CA ASN A 1 7.05 14.31 20.77
C ASN A 1 5.75 14.65 20.08
N GLU A 2 5.35 15.90 20.16
CA GLU A 2 4.04 16.34 19.64
C GLU A 2 3.91 16.15 18.15
N SER A 3 4.95 16.43 17.40
CA SER A 3 4.92 16.28 15.94
C SER A 3 4.68 14.83 15.56
N LEU A 4 5.32 13.92 16.25
CA LEU A 4 5.16 12.50 15.98
C LEU A 4 3.75 12.04 16.32
N THR A 5 3.22 12.49 17.46
CA THR A 5 1.86 12.16 17.85
C THR A 5 0.84 12.69 16.86
N TYR A 6 1.05 13.94 16.40
CA TYR A 6 0.17 14.54 15.40
C TYR A 6 0.17 13.74 14.11
N LEU A 7 1.33 13.32 13.65
CA LEU A 7 1.45 12.53 12.44
C LEU A 7 0.78 11.17 12.58
N GLU A 8 0.88 10.56 13.75
CA GLU A 8 0.21 9.29 14.00
C GLU A 8 -1.30 9.44 13.94
N GLN A 9 -1.84 10.49 14.55
CA GLN A 9 -3.28 10.73 14.53
C GLN A 9 -3.77 11.03 13.13
N GLN A 10 -3.03 11.84 12.40
CA GLN A 10 -3.38 12.18 11.04
C GLN A 10 -3.31 10.96 10.13
N LYS A 11 -2.29 10.15 10.31
CA LYS A 11 -2.15 8.90 9.58
C LYS A 11 -3.34 7.99 9.83
N ARG A 12 -3.75 7.86 11.09
CA ARG A 12 -4.89 7.03 11.44
C ARG A 12 -6.17 7.52 10.76
N ARG A 13 -6.42 8.83 10.78
CA ARG A 13 -7.61 9.39 10.17
C ARG A 13 -7.62 9.27 8.67
N SER A 14 -6.51 9.64 8.04
CA SER A 14 -6.44 9.65 6.60
C SER A 14 -6.30 8.26 6.02
N SER A 15 -5.86 7.30 6.82
CA SER A 15 -5.60 5.95 6.35
C SER A 15 -6.72 4.96 6.66
N VAL A 16 -7.81 5.42 7.31
CA VAL A 16 -8.92 4.53 7.62
C VAL A 16 -9.37 3.76 6.38
N SER A 17 -9.52 4.43 5.25
CA SER A 17 -9.94 3.74 4.03
C SER A 17 -8.79 3.02 3.34
N PHE A 18 -7.58 3.58 3.36
CA PHE A 18 -6.47 3.01 2.61
C PHE A 18 -5.75 1.91 3.36
N GLU A 19 -5.61 2.05 4.66
CA GLU A 19 -5.03 0.98 5.47
C GLU A 19 -6.01 -0.17 5.61
N ASP A 20 -7.31 0.11 5.65
CA ASP A 20 -8.31 -0.96 5.65
C ASP A 20 -8.21 -1.80 4.38
N VAL A 21 -7.93 -1.17 3.24
CA VAL A 21 -7.76 -1.89 1.99
C VAL A 21 -6.50 -2.76 2.05
N SER A 22 -5.39 -2.21 2.57
CA SER A 22 -4.15 -2.97 2.72
C SER A 22 -4.32 -4.13 3.70
N GLU A 23 -4.99 -3.87 4.82
CA GLU A 23 -5.26 -4.89 5.82
C GLU A 23 -6.16 -5.98 5.27
N SER A 24 -7.16 -5.59 4.49
CA SER A 24 -8.04 -6.54 3.83
C SER A 24 -7.25 -7.43 2.87
N LEU A 25 -6.30 -6.86 2.14
CA LEU A 25 -5.45 -7.63 1.24
C LEU A 25 -4.63 -8.65 2.02
N GLU A 26 -4.02 -8.23 3.12
CA GLU A 26 -3.24 -9.15 3.96
C GLU A 26 -4.12 -10.24 4.55
N ASN A 27 -5.31 -9.89 5.00
CA ASN A 27 -6.24 -10.86 5.55
C ASN A 27 -6.68 -11.88 4.51
N LYS A 28 -6.92 -11.44 3.29
CA LYS A 28 -7.27 -12.35 2.20
C LYS A 28 -6.15 -13.32 1.90
N MET A 29 -4.91 -12.82 1.92
CA MET A 29 -3.75 -13.67 1.70
C MET A 29 -3.60 -14.70 2.81
N GLN A 30 -3.82 -14.28 4.06
CA GLN A 30 -3.67 -15.15 5.22
C GLN A 30 -4.81 -16.15 5.34
N SER A 31 -6.00 -15.81 4.88
CA SER A 31 -7.14 -16.71 4.97
C SER A 31 -7.19 -17.72 3.83
N GLU A 32 -6.32 -17.59 2.87
CA GLU A 32 -6.25 -18.55 1.76
C GLU A 32 -5.82 -19.91 2.28
N LYS A 33 -6.53 -20.94 1.85
CA LYS A 33 -6.23 -22.29 2.29
C LYS A 33 -4.84 -22.69 1.81
N GLY A 34 -4.03 -23.20 2.73
CA GLY A 34 -2.66 -23.54 2.42
C GLY A 34 -1.73 -22.36 2.37
N PHE A 35 -2.06 -21.32 3.13
CA PHE A 35 -1.25 -20.13 3.19
C PHE A 35 0.21 -20.44 3.52
N ASP A 36 1.12 -19.90 2.71
CA ASP A 36 2.55 -19.98 2.89
C ASP A 36 3.08 -18.56 2.81
N GLU A 37 3.70 -18.08 3.88
CA GLU A 37 4.20 -16.72 3.96
C GLU A 37 5.17 -16.40 2.83
N ASN A 38 6.09 -17.30 2.53
CA ASN A 38 7.05 -17.10 1.46
C ASN A 38 6.38 -17.02 0.09
N LYS A 39 5.38 -17.85 -0.11
CA LYS A 39 4.62 -17.86 -1.35
C LYS A 39 3.78 -16.60 -1.49
N ALA A 40 3.20 -16.12 -0.37
CA ALA A 40 2.42 -14.89 -0.36
C ALA A 40 3.29 -13.69 -0.70
N ILE A 41 4.48 -13.61 -0.13
CA ILE A 41 5.43 -12.55 -0.43
C ILE A 41 5.85 -12.59 -1.89
N TRP A 42 6.09 -13.77 -2.41
CA TRP A 42 6.45 -13.97 -3.81
C TRP A 42 5.34 -13.47 -4.75
N LYS A 43 4.09 -13.84 -4.45
CA LYS A 43 2.95 -13.38 -5.24
C LYS A 43 2.80 -11.87 -5.18
N LEU A 44 3.00 -11.30 -4.00
CA LEU A 44 2.91 -9.85 -3.82
C LEU A 44 3.95 -9.14 -4.69
N GLN A 45 5.18 -9.63 -4.68
CA GLN A 45 6.25 -9.03 -5.46
C GLN A 45 5.97 -9.12 -6.96
N LEU A 46 5.42 -10.24 -7.41
CA LEU A 46 5.04 -10.38 -8.81
C LEU A 46 3.92 -9.41 -9.19
N ALA A 47 2.94 -9.27 -8.31
CA ALA A 47 1.84 -8.34 -8.54
C ALA A 47 2.33 -6.89 -8.61
N VAL A 48 3.25 -6.53 -7.73
CA VAL A 48 3.83 -5.18 -7.73
C VAL A 48 4.52 -4.88 -9.06
N GLN A 49 5.21 -5.87 -9.62
CA GLN A 49 5.90 -5.70 -10.89
C GLN A 49 4.94 -5.47 -12.06
N GLN A 50 3.67 -5.86 -11.91
CA GLN A 50 2.67 -5.63 -12.95
C GLN A 50 2.11 -4.21 -12.93
N LEU A 51 2.42 -3.43 -11.90
CA LEU A 51 1.90 -2.08 -11.78
C LEU A 51 2.59 -1.11 -12.73
N PRO A 52 1.87 -0.09 -13.23
CA PRO A 52 2.53 1.01 -13.91
C PRO A 52 3.60 1.62 -13.02
N GLU A 53 4.65 2.15 -13.62
CA GLU A 53 5.80 2.64 -12.87
C GLU A 53 5.44 3.58 -11.73
N LYS A 54 4.58 4.55 -11.99
CA LYS A 54 4.18 5.52 -10.98
C LYS A 54 3.49 4.86 -9.79
N GLN A 55 2.57 3.95 -10.06
CA GLN A 55 1.87 3.25 -9.00
C GLN A 55 2.79 2.32 -8.23
N ARG A 56 3.72 1.70 -8.93
CA ARG A 56 4.69 0.81 -8.30
C ARG A 56 5.58 1.58 -7.33
N ILE A 57 6.07 2.75 -7.73
CA ILE A 57 6.90 3.58 -6.88
C ILE A 57 6.12 4.00 -5.62
N VAL A 58 4.91 4.49 -5.80
CA VAL A 58 4.07 4.91 -4.68
C VAL A 58 3.80 3.74 -3.75
N PHE A 59 3.46 2.59 -4.29
CA PHE A 59 3.18 1.42 -3.48
C PHE A 59 4.40 1.00 -2.66
N ASN A 60 5.57 0.92 -3.31
CA ASN A 60 6.79 0.50 -2.63
C ASN A 60 7.17 1.45 -1.50
N LEU A 61 7.09 2.75 -1.75
CA LEU A 61 7.44 3.74 -0.73
C LEU A 61 6.48 3.69 0.44
N ARG A 62 5.21 3.53 0.17
CA ARG A 62 4.21 3.54 1.23
C ARG A 62 4.13 2.22 1.98
N TYR A 63 4.13 1.11 1.27
CA TYR A 63 3.91 -0.19 1.88
C TYR A 63 5.18 -0.76 2.53
N PHE A 64 6.27 -0.77 1.79
CA PHE A 64 7.52 -1.38 2.27
C PHE A 64 8.34 -0.42 3.11
N ASP A 65 8.46 0.83 2.68
CA ASP A 65 9.27 1.82 3.39
C ASP A 65 8.46 2.60 4.41
N GLU A 66 7.15 2.43 4.44
CA GLU A 66 6.23 3.11 5.36
C GLU A 66 6.41 4.63 5.37
N MET A 67 6.73 5.20 4.22
CA MET A 67 6.97 6.62 4.10
C MET A 67 5.67 7.40 4.22
N PRO A 68 5.64 8.48 5.03
CA PRO A 68 4.44 9.32 5.11
C PRO A 68 4.13 9.97 3.76
N TYR A 69 2.84 10.16 3.49
CA TYR A 69 2.42 10.77 2.22
C TYR A 69 3.00 12.16 2.03
N GLU A 70 3.09 12.94 3.10
CA GLU A 70 3.66 14.29 3.03
C GLU A 70 5.10 14.26 2.52
N GLU A 71 5.88 13.31 3.02
CA GLU A 71 7.25 13.14 2.59
C GLU A 71 7.33 12.66 1.16
N MET A 72 6.46 11.72 0.80
CA MET A 72 6.36 11.24 -0.58
C MET A 72 6.00 12.37 -1.54
N GLY A 73 5.09 13.25 -1.11
CA GLY A 73 4.67 14.36 -1.93
C GLY A 73 5.81 15.31 -2.26
N ILE A 74 6.68 15.55 -1.30
CA ILE A 74 7.86 16.37 -1.52
C ILE A 74 8.82 15.68 -2.47
N MET A 75 9.10 14.41 -2.21
CA MET A 75 10.06 13.65 -3.02
C MET A 75 9.60 13.48 -4.46
N LEU A 76 8.32 13.23 -4.68
CA LEU A 76 7.77 12.93 -5.99
C LEU A 76 7.08 14.13 -6.65
N ASP A 77 7.08 15.27 -5.97
CA ASP A 77 6.42 16.49 -6.46
C ASP A 77 4.96 16.20 -6.85
N THR A 78 4.25 15.56 -5.95
CA THR A 78 2.88 15.10 -6.18
C THR A 78 2.03 15.40 -4.95
N SER A 79 0.78 15.76 -5.15
CA SER A 79 -0.12 16.04 -4.04
C SER A 79 -0.41 14.79 -3.23
N VAL A 80 -0.66 14.98 -1.93
CA VAL A 80 -1.02 13.86 -1.05
C VAL A 80 -2.27 13.15 -1.55
N GLY A 81 -3.26 13.89 -2.02
CA GLY A 81 -4.47 13.29 -2.56
C GLY A 81 -4.21 12.39 -3.76
N ALA A 82 -3.34 12.84 -4.65
CA ALA A 82 -2.98 12.04 -5.83
C ALA A 82 -2.20 10.79 -5.42
N LEU A 83 -1.34 10.91 -4.41
CA LEU A 83 -0.60 9.76 -3.90
C LEU A 83 -1.52 8.71 -3.29
N LYS A 84 -2.49 9.16 -2.50
CA LYS A 84 -3.47 8.25 -1.91
C LYS A 84 -4.27 7.53 -2.98
N ALA A 85 -4.68 8.25 -4.01
CA ALA A 85 -5.41 7.64 -5.13
C ALA A 85 -4.54 6.62 -5.85
N SER A 86 -3.29 6.95 -6.11
CA SER A 86 -2.35 6.02 -6.76
C SER A 86 -2.15 4.76 -5.93
N TYR A 87 -1.99 4.94 -4.63
CA TYR A 87 -1.83 3.79 -3.73
C TYR A 87 -3.07 2.91 -3.74
N HIS A 88 -4.24 3.52 -3.68
CA HIS A 88 -5.50 2.77 -3.71
C HIS A 88 -5.63 1.96 -4.99
N HIS A 89 -5.34 2.57 -6.13
CA HIS A 89 -5.38 1.86 -7.41
C HIS A 89 -4.37 0.73 -7.45
N ALA A 90 -3.17 0.96 -6.91
CA ALA A 90 -2.14 -0.06 -6.86
C ALA A 90 -2.61 -1.26 -6.03
N VAL A 91 -3.16 -1.02 -4.85
CA VAL A 91 -3.64 -2.09 -3.98
C VAL A 91 -4.75 -2.89 -4.66
N LYS A 92 -5.66 -2.21 -5.35
CA LYS A 92 -6.74 -2.88 -6.06
C LYS A 92 -6.22 -3.79 -7.17
N LYS A 93 -5.24 -3.32 -7.92
CA LYS A 93 -4.64 -4.12 -8.98
C LYS A 93 -3.90 -5.33 -8.43
N ILE A 94 -3.19 -5.13 -7.31
CA ILE A 94 -2.49 -6.22 -6.64
C ILE A 94 -3.49 -7.27 -6.16
N GLU A 95 -4.58 -6.83 -5.54
CA GLU A 95 -5.62 -7.72 -5.07
C GLU A 95 -6.19 -8.56 -6.22
N GLU A 96 -6.52 -7.90 -7.33
CA GLU A 96 -7.03 -8.60 -8.50
C GLU A 96 -6.03 -9.62 -9.03
N TYR A 97 -4.76 -9.24 -9.09
CA TYR A 97 -3.73 -10.15 -9.56
C TYR A 97 -3.62 -11.39 -8.68
N ILE A 98 -3.58 -11.18 -7.36
CA ILE A 98 -3.44 -12.28 -6.42
C ILE A 98 -4.64 -13.22 -6.47
N LEU A 99 -5.85 -12.67 -6.57
CA LEU A 99 -7.07 -13.47 -6.58
C LEU A 99 -7.25 -14.25 -7.88
N ASN A 100 -6.66 -13.79 -8.98
CA ASN A 100 -6.81 -14.42 -10.30
C ASN A 100 -5.62 -15.27 -10.70
N HIS A 101 -4.58 -15.26 -9.93
CA HIS A 101 -3.36 -16.01 -10.18
C HIS A 101 -2.92 -16.77 -8.92
#